data_e74b00204c80cbc8fb0cfcaf67934ae3
#
_entry.id   e74b00204c80cbc8fb0cfcaf67934ae3
#
_cell.length_a   1.000
_cell.length_b   1.000
_cell.length_c   1.000
_cell.angle_alpha   90.00
_cell.angle_beta   90.00
_cell.angle_gamma   90.00
#
_symmetry.space_group_name_H-M   'P 1'
#
loop_
_entity.id
_entity.type
_entity.pdbx_description
1 polymer ?
#
loop_
_entity_poly.entity_id
_entity_poly.type
_entity_poly.pdbx_seq_one_letter_code
_entity_poly.pdbx_strand_id
1 'polypeptide(L)'
;MTPGQGPAASTAADRAPVPEAAWVYLLRCPDGSLYCGWTNDLARRLKAHQSGKGGAKYTKSHGTAAVRLTYAERCADKSAALKREAAVKKLPKVEKEALAARWLADSAVTLRMATPDAAADVADLYNWYVTHGVQTFQYAPSTAEEYRRNIAEVLTAAPFLLARAADGRLLGFACAHPWHSRAAYAWDVETTVYCAPDAVGQGVGKRLYTALLSLLRRQGYRNAYALVTGGNKPSDALHRALGFTRFGVEKRTGYKFGQWLDLTYWGLQLVPGSGEPAPVRKHLTDEEIRAVLENA
;
A
#
# COMPACT_ATOMS: atom_id res chain seq x y z
N MET A 1 -35.83 28.63 3.35
CA MET A 1 -34.66 27.74 3.34
C MET A 1 -35.09 26.38 2.81
N THR A 2 -34.84 26.10 1.54
CA THR A 2 -35.16 24.85 0.86
C THR A 2 -34.09 23.84 1.19
N PRO A 3 -34.40 22.60 1.59
CA PRO A 3 -33.37 21.58 1.84
C PRO A 3 -32.73 21.15 0.51
N GLY A 4 -31.39 21.26 0.45
CA GLY A 4 -30.61 20.84 -0.69
C GLY A 4 -30.78 19.35 -0.97
N GLN A 5 -31.06 19.02 -2.22
CA GLN A 5 -31.12 17.66 -2.71
C GLN A 5 -29.72 17.04 -2.61
N GLY A 6 -29.59 16.01 -1.79
CA GLY A 6 -28.42 15.14 -1.77
C GLY A 6 -28.26 14.44 -3.13
N PRO A 7 -27.04 14.00 -3.51
CA PRO A 7 -26.80 13.35 -4.78
C PRO A 7 -27.67 12.09 -4.90
N ALA A 8 -28.33 11.96 -6.04
CA ALA A 8 -29.19 10.83 -6.36
C ALA A 8 -28.46 9.51 -6.13
N ALA A 9 -29.07 8.60 -5.37
CA ALA A 9 -28.55 7.26 -5.15
C ALA A 9 -28.52 6.52 -6.49
N SER A 10 -27.33 6.24 -6.99
CA SER A 10 -27.13 5.28 -8.09
C SER A 10 -27.58 3.92 -7.60
N THR A 11 -28.56 3.34 -8.28
CA THR A 11 -29.12 2.03 -7.93
C THR A 11 -28.08 0.93 -8.12
N ALA A 12 -28.09 -0.06 -7.23
CA ALA A 12 -27.15 -1.20 -7.20
C ALA A 12 -27.14 -2.08 -8.48
N ALA A 13 -28.00 -1.79 -9.45
CA ALA A 13 -28.19 -2.56 -10.67
C ALA A 13 -27.20 -2.26 -11.81
N ASP A 14 -26.42 -1.14 -11.74
CA ASP A 14 -25.54 -0.71 -12.84
C ASP A 14 -24.05 -1.04 -12.63
N ARG A 15 -23.73 -1.95 -11.72
CA ARG A 15 -22.35 -2.40 -11.52
C ARG A 15 -22.05 -3.54 -12.49
N ALA A 16 -21.30 -3.22 -13.57
CA ALA A 16 -20.53 -4.26 -14.22
C ALA A 16 -19.64 -4.96 -13.18
N PRO A 17 -19.62 -6.30 -13.10
CA PRO A 17 -18.77 -7.00 -12.15
C PRO A 17 -17.31 -6.59 -12.41
N VAL A 18 -16.65 -6.05 -11.37
CA VAL A 18 -15.21 -5.78 -11.43
C VAL A 18 -14.54 -7.12 -11.75
N PRO A 19 -13.77 -7.23 -12.83
CA PRO A 19 -13.10 -8.49 -13.14
C PRO A 19 -12.24 -8.90 -11.95
N GLU A 20 -12.51 -10.09 -11.38
CA GLU A 20 -11.67 -10.64 -10.31
C GLU A 20 -10.23 -10.71 -10.84
N ALA A 21 -9.32 -10.05 -10.12
CA ALA A 21 -7.90 -10.10 -10.48
C ALA A 21 -7.44 -11.56 -10.50
N ALA A 22 -6.92 -11.99 -11.63
CA ALA A 22 -6.37 -13.34 -11.79
C ALA A 22 -4.85 -13.23 -11.98
N TRP A 23 -4.09 -14.09 -11.30
CA TRP A 23 -2.63 -14.04 -11.26
C TRP A 23 -2.05 -15.40 -11.62
N VAL A 24 -1.00 -15.40 -12.44
CA VAL A 24 -0.07 -16.52 -12.57
C VAL A 24 1.19 -16.20 -11.77
N TYR A 25 1.74 -17.16 -11.06
CA TYR A 25 2.90 -16.94 -10.20
C TYR A 25 3.87 -18.12 -10.18
N LEU A 26 5.14 -17.81 -9.89
CA LEU A 26 6.15 -18.80 -9.52
C LEU A 26 6.56 -18.61 -8.06
N LEU A 27 6.66 -19.71 -7.35
CA LEU A 27 7.23 -19.76 -6.00
C LEU A 27 8.55 -20.54 -6.04
N ARG A 28 9.55 -20.00 -5.37
CA ARG A 28 10.78 -20.76 -5.10
C ARG A 28 10.62 -21.49 -3.78
N CYS A 29 10.81 -22.79 -3.83
CA CYS A 29 10.85 -23.65 -2.66
C CYS A 29 12.25 -23.64 -2.01
N PRO A 30 12.38 -24.07 -0.73
CA PRO A 30 13.66 -24.13 -0.02
C PRO A 30 14.75 -24.96 -0.73
N ASP A 31 14.37 -25.99 -1.46
CA ASP A 31 15.25 -26.84 -2.24
C ASP A 31 15.69 -26.23 -3.59
N GLY A 32 15.29 -24.95 -3.85
CA GLY A 32 15.59 -24.25 -5.10
C GLY A 32 14.66 -24.57 -6.27
N SER A 33 13.69 -25.49 -6.10
CA SER A 33 12.72 -25.79 -7.14
C SER A 33 11.69 -24.67 -7.33
N LEU A 34 11.05 -24.61 -8.51
CA LEU A 34 10.03 -23.62 -8.86
C LEU A 34 8.67 -24.31 -8.99
N TYR A 35 7.71 -23.82 -8.21
CA TYR A 35 6.29 -24.16 -8.34
C TYR A 35 5.56 -23.08 -9.15
N CYS A 36 4.73 -23.48 -10.11
CA CYS A 36 3.84 -22.59 -10.87
C CYS A 36 2.39 -22.83 -10.48
N GLY A 37 1.65 -21.73 -10.28
CA GLY A 37 0.22 -21.76 -9.97
C GLY A 37 -0.50 -20.51 -10.43
N TRP A 38 -1.84 -20.54 -10.36
CA TRP A 38 -2.67 -19.37 -10.53
C TRP A 38 -3.56 -19.12 -9.29
N THR A 39 -4.08 -17.90 -9.14
CA THR A 39 -4.98 -17.53 -8.06
C THR A 39 -5.73 -16.24 -8.38
N ASN A 40 -6.87 -16.01 -7.74
CA ASN A 40 -7.55 -14.71 -7.70
C ASN A 40 -7.11 -13.82 -6.51
N ASP A 41 -6.34 -14.37 -5.56
CA ASP A 41 -5.81 -13.65 -4.40
C ASP A 41 -4.37 -14.12 -4.12
N LEU A 42 -3.40 -13.34 -4.62
CA LEU A 42 -1.97 -13.69 -4.55
C LEU A 42 -1.46 -13.69 -3.11
N ALA A 43 -1.87 -12.72 -2.30
CA ALA A 43 -1.41 -12.60 -0.91
C ALA A 43 -1.91 -13.76 -0.04
N ARG A 44 -3.20 -14.07 -0.12
CA ARG A 44 -3.81 -15.21 0.57
C ARG A 44 -3.18 -16.53 0.13
N ARG A 45 -2.95 -16.68 -1.18
CA ARG A 45 -2.38 -17.91 -1.76
C ARG A 45 -0.93 -18.11 -1.32
N LEU A 46 -0.11 -17.07 -1.30
CA LEU A 46 1.26 -17.12 -0.80
C LEU A 46 1.30 -17.54 0.67
N LYS A 47 0.46 -16.92 1.51
CA LYS A 47 0.34 -17.28 2.93
C LYS A 47 -0.08 -18.75 3.12
N ALA A 48 -0.99 -19.26 2.28
CA ALA A 48 -1.38 -20.68 2.33
C ALA A 48 -0.23 -21.64 2.00
N HIS A 49 0.65 -21.26 1.05
CA HIS A 49 1.86 -22.04 0.74
C HIS A 49 2.88 -21.98 1.88
N GLN A 50 3.11 -20.82 2.47
CA GLN A 50 4.07 -20.63 3.57
C GLN A 50 3.64 -21.29 4.88
N SER A 51 2.33 -21.31 5.17
CA SER A 51 1.80 -21.94 6.38
C SER A 51 1.59 -23.46 6.25
N GLY A 52 1.67 -24.00 5.03
CA GLY A 52 1.34 -25.41 4.74
C GLY A 52 -0.16 -25.72 4.80
N LYS A 53 -1.00 -24.77 5.25
CA LYS A 53 -2.46 -24.94 5.33
C LYS A 53 -3.11 -24.43 4.04
N GLY A 54 -3.64 -25.35 3.21
CA GLY A 54 -4.25 -24.99 1.92
C GLY A 54 -3.28 -24.73 0.76
N GLY A 55 -1.97 -24.89 0.95
CA GLY A 55 -0.95 -24.84 -0.09
C GLY A 55 -1.00 -26.07 -1.01
N ALA A 56 -0.32 -26.01 -2.17
CA ALA A 56 -0.23 -27.12 -3.08
C ALA A 56 0.57 -28.30 -2.47
N LYS A 57 0.24 -29.52 -2.89
CA LYS A 57 0.99 -30.73 -2.46
C LYS A 57 2.49 -30.59 -2.75
N TYR A 58 2.83 -30.01 -3.90
CA TYR A 58 4.21 -29.76 -4.31
C TYR A 58 4.99 -28.93 -3.29
N THR A 59 4.49 -27.77 -2.89
CA THR A 59 5.17 -26.92 -1.90
C THR A 59 5.25 -27.54 -0.52
N LYS A 60 4.29 -28.41 -0.17
CA LYS A 60 4.32 -29.16 1.10
C LYS A 60 5.45 -30.20 1.12
N SER A 61 5.68 -30.91 0.00
CA SER A 61 6.74 -31.93 -0.10
C SER A 61 8.15 -31.34 -0.22
N HIS A 62 8.29 -30.07 -0.67
CA HIS A 62 9.58 -29.39 -0.88
C HIS A 62 9.90 -28.34 0.20
N GLY A 63 9.11 -28.34 1.30
CA GLY A 63 9.29 -27.42 2.42
C GLY A 63 8.47 -26.13 2.31
N THR A 64 7.84 -25.71 3.41
CA THR A 64 6.92 -24.55 3.41
C THR A 64 7.54 -23.30 4.03
N ALA A 65 8.45 -23.44 4.99
CA ALA A 65 8.91 -22.34 5.84
C ALA A 65 9.68 -21.22 5.11
N ALA A 66 10.27 -21.49 3.94
CA ALA A 66 11.03 -20.50 3.18
C ALA A 66 10.53 -20.35 1.73
N VAL A 67 9.26 -20.67 1.48
CA VAL A 67 8.64 -20.43 0.17
C VAL A 67 8.57 -18.94 -0.12
N ARG A 68 9.13 -18.52 -1.27
CA ARG A 68 9.19 -17.12 -1.69
C ARG A 68 8.56 -16.92 -3.06
N LEU A 69 7.81 -15.81 -3.22
CA LEU A 69 7.34 -15.36 -4.52
C LEU A 69 8.55 -14.92 -5.37
N THR A 70 8.67 -15.44 -6.58
CA THR A 70 9.77 -15.10 -7.51
C THR A 70 9.28 -14.61 -8.87
N TYR A 71 7.99 -14.68 -9.11
CA TYR A 71 7.32 -14.15 -10.30
C TYR A 71 5.83 -14.02 -10.05
N ALA A 72 5.22 -12.94 -10.54
CA ALA A 72 3.78 -12.78 -10.61
C ALA A 72 3.40 -11.98 -11.86
N GLU A 73 2.34 -12.41 -12.55
CA GLU A 73 1.79 -11.76 -13.73
C GLU A 73 0.27 -11.67 -13.56
N ARG A 74 -0.28 -10.46 -13.72
CA ARG A 74 -1.72 -10.23 -13.69
C ARG A 74 -2.31 -10.61 -15.04
N CYS A 75 -3.41 -11.36 -15.02
CA CYS A 75 -4.18 -11.76 -16.19
C CYS A 75 -5.53 -11.04 -16.18
N ALA A 76 -6.11 -10.88 -17.37
CA ALA A 76 -7.39 -10.20 -17.54
C ALA A 76 -8.54 -10.89 -16.78
N ASP A 77 -8.51 -12.23 -16.75
CA ASP A 77 -9.52 -13.07 -16.10
C ASP A 77 -8.96 -14.44 -15.73
N LYS A 78 -9.79 -15.29 -15.12
CA LYS A 78 -9.46 -16.67 -14.76
C LYS A 78 -9.06 -17.53 -15.96
N SER A 79 -9.73 -17.38 -17.11
CA SER A 79 -9.43 -18.17 -18.33
C SER A 79 -8.05 -17.85 -18.87
N ALA A 80 -7.71 -16.54 -18.94
CA ALA A 80 -6.38 -16.07 -19.31
C ALA A 80 -5.30 -16.58 -18.34
N ALA A 81 -5.58 -16.56 -17.03
CA ALA A 81 -4.65 -17.08 -16.03
C ALA A 81 -4.40 -18.58 -16.16
N LEU A 82 -5.44 -19.37 -16.40
CA LEU A 82 -5.29 -20.83 -16.64
C LEU A 82 -4.48 -21.14 -17.89
N LYS A 83 -4.74 -20.42 -19.00
CA LYS A 83 -3.95 -20.59 -20.24
C LYS A 83 -2.50 -20.20 -20.01
N ARG A 84 -2.26 -19.09 -19.32
CA ARG A 84 -0.90 -18.60 -19.01
C ARG A 84 -0.15 -19.53 -18.05
N GLU A 85 -0.82 -20.04 -17.01
CA GLU A 85 -0.25 -21.05 -16.09
C GLU A 85 0.21 -22.29 -16.84
N ALA A 86 -0.64 -22.83 -17.74
CA ALA A 86 -0.31 -23.99 -18.55
C ALA A 86 0.89 -23.71 -19.46
N ALA A 87 0.99 -22.52 -20.06
CA ALA A 87 2.13 -22.10 -20.86
C ALA A 87 3.41 -22.02 -20.02
N VAL A 88 3.38 -21.36 -18.86
CA VAL A 88 4.53 -21.23 -17.96
C VAL A 88 4.96 -22.60 -17.42
N LYS A 89 4.03 -23.50 -17.11
CA LYS A 89 4.37 -24.87 -16.67
C LYS A 89 5.19 -25.65 -17.69
N LYS A 90 4.92 -25.45 -19.00
CA LYS A 90 5.63 -26.12 -20.11
C LYS A 90 7.03 -25.56 -20.36
N LEU A 91 7.35 -24.38 -19.88
CA LEU A 91 8.68 -23.78 -20.07
C LEU A 91 9.76 -24.67 -19.46
N PRO A 92 10.94 -24.79 -20.08
CA PRO A 92 12.13 -25.38 -19.46
C PRO A 92 12.50 -24.64 -18.16
N LYS A 93 13.24 -25.31 -17.26
CA LYS A 93 13.68 -24.73 -16.00
C LYS A 93 14.43 -23.40 -16.21
N VAL A 94 15.32 -23.36 -17.20
CA VAL A 94 16.13 -22.18 -17.52
C VAL A 94 15.27 -20.97 -17.88
N GLU A 95 14.18 -21.15 -18.61
CA GLU A 95 13.27 -20.07 -18.98
C GLU A 95 12.41 -19.61 -17.79
N LYS A 96 12.00 -20.52 -16.90
CA LYS A 96 11.34 -20.15 -15.64
C LYS A 96 12.27 -19.36 -14.72
N GLU A 97 13.55 -19.72 -14.67
CA GLU A 97 14.57 -18.97 -13.93
C GLU A 97 14.79 -17.57 -14.55
N ALA A 98 14.79 -17.46 -15.87
CA ALA A 98 14.88 -16.17 -16.55
C ALA A 98 13.66 -15.28 -16.27
N LEU A 99 12.43 -15.85 -16.27
CA LEU A 99 11.23 -15.11 -15.85
C LEU A 99 11.35 -14.63 -14.40
N ALA A 100 11.81 -15.50 -13.48
CA ALA A 100 11.99 -15.13 -12.08
C ALA A 100 13.06 -14.06 -11.91
N ALA A 101 14.20 -14.17 -12.58
CA ALA A 101 15.29 -13.19 -12.52
C ALA A 101 14.86 -11.82 -13.07
N ARG A 102 14.16 -11.80 -14.21
CA ARG A 102 13.63 -10.58 -14.80
C ARG A 102 12.60 -9.92 -13.86
N TRP A 103 11.66 -10.70 -13.34
CA TRP A 103 10.64 -10.19 -12.42
C TRP A 103 11.26 -9.60 -11.14
N LEU A 104 12.30 -10.26 -10.57
CA LEU A 104 13.03 -9.73 -9.42
C LEU A 104 13.77 -8.42 -9.74
N ALA A 105 14.36 -8.31 -10.93
CA ALA A 105 14.98 -7.07 -11.39
C ALA A 105 13.93 -5.96 -11.61
N ASP A 106 12.82 -6.29 -12.27
CA ASP A 106 11.70 -5.38 -12.51
C ASP A 106 10.95 -5.01 -11.21
N SER A 107 11.02 -5.88 -10.19
CA SER A 107 10.44 -5.69 -8.86
C SER A 107 11.40 -4.97 -7.88
N ALA A 108 12.59 -4.54 -8.32
CA ALA A 108 13.46 -3.70 -7.52
C ALA A 108 12.72 -2.40 -7.16
N VAL A 109 12.24 -2.35 -5.90
CA VAL A 109 11.49 -1.18 -5.41
C VAL A 109 12.47 -0.12 -4.98
N THR A 110 12.39 1.07 -5.59
CA THR A 110 13.12 2.25 -5.15
C THR A 110 12.20 3.20 -4.40
N LEU A 111 12.68 3.73 -3.28
CA LEU A 111 11.99 4.79 -2.56
C LEU A 111 12.58 6.15 -2.95
N ARG A 112 11.71 7.15 -3.15
CA ARG A 112 12.12 8.53 -3.49
C ARG A 112 11.19 9.52 -2.83
N MET A 113 11.70 10.74 -2.59
CA MET A 113 10.83 11.89 -2.34
C MET A 113 10.01 12.18 -3.58
N ALA A 114 8.75 12.55 -3.39
CA ALA A 114 7.89 13.00 -4.47
C ALA A 114 8.33 14.36 -5.00
N THR A 115 8.03 14.60 -6.27
CA THR A 115 7.98 15.95 -6.84
C THR A 115 6.57 16.20 -7.37
N PRO A 116 6.14 17.46 -7.57
CA PRO A 116 4.82 17.74 -8.15
C PRO A 116 4.56 17.06 -9.51
N ASP A 117 5.60 16.65 -10.22
CA ASP A 117 5.46 15.94 -11.51
C ASP A 117 4.89 14.52 -11.36
N ALA A 118 4.96 13.95 -10.16
CA ALA A 118 4.35 12.64 -9.88
C ALA A 118 2.83 12.71 -9.68
N ALA A 119 2.22 13.88 -9.77
CA ALA A 119 0.83 14.12 -9.42
C ALA A 119 -0.17 13.25 -10.19
N ALA A 120 0.07 13.02 -11.49
CA ALA A 120 -0.79 12.16 -12.30
C ALA A 120 -0.77 10.71 -11.79
N ASP A 121 0.41 10.13 -11.60
CA ASP A 121 0.57 8.76 -11.11
C ASP A 121 -0.07 8.58 -9.71
N VAL A 122 0.11 9.57 -8.82
CA VAL A 122 -0.44 9.55 -7.46
C VAL A 122 -1.96 9.66 -7.50
N ALA A 123 -2.51 10.56 -8.32
CA ALA A 123 -3.95 10.71 -8.52
C ALA A 123 -4.57 9.41 -9.05
N ASP A 124 -3.99 8.80 -10.07
CA ASP A 124 -4.49 7.55 -10.67
C ASP A 124 -4.52 6.41 -9.65
N LEU A 125 -3.44 6.26 -8.86
CA LEU A 125 -3.38 5.24 -7.82
C LEU A 125 -4.43 5.47 -6.74
N TYR A 126 -4.58 6.70 -6.24
CA TYR A 126 -5.57 7.03 -5.21
C TYR A 126 -7.00 6.90 -5.73
N ASN A 127 -7.27 7.37 -6.94
CA ASN A 127 -8.58 7.33 -7.59
C ASN A 127 -9.07 5.90 -7.81
N TRP A 128 -8.15 4.94 -7.97
CA TRP A 128 -8.55 3.54 -7.97
C TRP A 128 -9.29 3.18 -6.67
N TYR A 129 -8.79 3.62 -5.50
CA TYR A 129 -9.45 3.40 -4.21
C TYR A 129 -10.74 4.22 -4.04
N VAL A 130 -10.79 5.42 -4.62
CA VAL A 130 -12.02 6.24 -4.64
C VAL A 130 -13.15 5.49 -5.34
N THR A 131 -12.86 4.85 -6.47
CA THR A 131 -13.87 4.22 -7.33
C THR A 131 -14.11 2.73 -7.05
N HIS A 132 -13.16 2.02 -6.44
CA HIS A 132 -13.25 0.56 -6.26
C HIS A 132 -13.20 0.11 -4.79
N GLY A 133 -12.87 0.98 -3.85
CA GLY A 133 -12.63 0.59 -2.47
C GLY A 133 -13.28 1.51 -1.44
N VAL A 134 -13.27 1.05 -0.20
CA VAL A 134 -13.77 1.78 0.96
C VAL A 134 -12.65 2.38 1.82
N GLN A 135 -11.40 2.26 1.39
CA GLN A 135 -10.22 2.72 2.11
C GLN A 135 -10.14 4.25 2.21
N THR A 136 -10.90 4.94 1.39
CA THR A 136 -11.12 6.39 1.48
C THR A 136 -12.62 6.68 1.43
N PHE A 137 -13.07 7.70 2.16
CA PHE A 137 -14.46 8.15 2.15
C PHE A 137 -14.75 9.16 1.02
N GLN A 138 -13.76 9.49 0.22
CA GLN A 138 -13.95 10.33 -0.95
C GLN A 138 -14.80 9.62 -2.01
N TYR A 139 -15.74 10.37 -2.62
CA TYR A 139 -16.66 9.86 -3.65
C TYR A 139 -16.20 10.19 -5.07
N ALA A 140 -15.72 11.41 -5.27
CA ALA A 140 -15.27 11.88 -6.58
C ALA A 140 -13.77 11.71 -6.74
N PRO A 141 -13.28 11.24 -7.89
CA PRO A 141 -11.85 11.22 -8.19
C PRO A 141 -11.22 12.61 -8.12
N SER A 142 -9.99 12.68 -7.64
CA SER A 142 -9.17 13.89 -7.66
C SER A 142 -8.47 14.05 -9.00
N THR A 143 -8.26 15.30 -9.40
CA THR A 143 -7.47 15.63 -10.59
C THR A 143 -5.96 15.58 -10.31
N ALA A 144 -5.16 15.44 -11.36
CA ALA A 144 -3.70 15.54 -11.24
C ALA A 144 -3.27 16.92 -10.71
N GLU A 145 -4.01 18.00 -11.04
CA GLU A 145 -3.70 19.35 -10.56
C GLU A 145 -3.98 19.52 -9.06
N GLU A 146 -5.02 18.89 -8.53
CA GLU A 146 -5.27 18.85 -7.09
C GLU A 146 -4.16 18.10 -6.35
N TYR A 147 -3.68 16.97 -6.90
CA TYR A 147 -2.54 16.26 -6.34
C TYR A 147 -1.23 17.00 -6.49
N ARG A 148 -1.03 17.76 -7.57
CA ARG A 148 0.15 18.64 -7.72
C ARG A 148 0.24 19.65 -6.59
N ARG A 149 -0.89 20.30 -6.27
CA ARG A 149 -0.98 21.25 -5.16
C ARG A 149 -0.80 20.55 -3.81
N ASN A 150 -1.44 19.40 -3.61
CA ASN A 150 -1.32 18.63 -2.37
C ASN A 150 0.13 18.19 -2.12
N ILE A 151 0.83 17.62 -3.12
CA ILE A 151 2.23 17.23 -3.00
C ILE A 151 3.09 18.44 -2.65
N ALA A 152 2.92 19.57 -3.35
CA ALA A 152 3.67 20.79 -3.09
C ALA A 152 3.44 21.31 -1.66
N GLU A 153 2.19 21.31 -1.19
CA GLU A 153 1.82 21.73 0.16
C GLU A 153 2.44 20.82 1.23
N VAL A 154 2.30 19.51 1.10
CA VAL A 154 2.88 18.53 2.04
C VAL A 154 4.38 18.72 2.16
N LEU A 155 5.08 18.88 1.04
CA LEU A 155 6.55 19.01 1.01
C LEU A 155 7.07 20.28 1.71
N THR A 156 6.21 21.25 2.03
CA THR A 156 6.59 22.43 2.83
C THR A 156 6.90 22.11 4.29
N ALA A 157 6.40 20.98 4.81
CA ALA A 157 6.50 20.63 6.23
C ALA A 157 6.83 19.16 6.51
N ALA A 158 6.40 18.26 5.64
CA ALA A 158 6.49 16.81 5.87
C ALA A 158 6.94 16.05 4.61
N PRO A 159 7.45 14.81 4.74
CA PRO A 159 7.81 14.00 3.59
C PRO A 159 6.59 13.51 2.82
N PHE A 160 6.72 13.47 1.49
CA PHE A 160 5.86 12.73 0.58
C PHE A 160 6.73 11.73 -0.18
N LEU A 161 6.54 10.43 0.05
CA LEU A 161 7.37 9.36 -0.47
C LEU A 161 6.65 8.58 -1.56
N LEU A 162 7.41 8.18 -2.58
CA LEU A 162 6.98 7.29 -3.65
C LEU A 162 7.78 6.00 -3.62
N ALA A 163 7.13 4.88 -3.85
CA ALA A 163 7.76 3.60 -4.18
C ALA A 163 7.54 3.33 -5.66
N ARG A 164 8.63 3.14 -6.41
CA ARG A 164 8.57 2.83 -7.84
C ARG A 164 9.27 1.51 -8.14
N ALA A 165 8.73 0.79 -9.11
CA ALA A 165 9.38 -0.37 -9.72
C ALA A 165 10.52 0.09 -10.64
N ALA A 166 11.34 -0.87 -11.09
CA ALA A 166 12.46 -0.58 -11.98
C ALA A 166 12.02 0.02 -13.34
N ASP A 167 10.83 -0.31 -13.82
CA ASP A 167 10.21 0.25 -15.03
C ASP A 167 9.63 1.68 -14.83
N GLY A 168 9.75 2.22 -13.62
CA GLY A 168 9.25 3.55 -13.24
C GLY A 168 7.80 3.57 -12.76
N ARG A 169 7.05 2.48 -12.83
CA ARG A 169 5.65 2.38 -12.40
C ARG A 169 5.51 2.67 -10.90
N LEU A 170 4.52 3.46 -10.53
CA LEU A 170 4.22 3.76 -9.12
C LEU A 170 3.60 2.51 -8.45
N LEU A 171 4.25 2.04 -7.38
CA LEU A 171 3.81 0.92 -6.56
C LEU A 171 3.09 1.36 -5.29
N GLY A 172 3.29 2.60 -4.88
CA GLY A 172 2.65 3.16 -3.70
C GLY A 172 3.23 4.52 -3.34
N PHE A 173 2.54 5.19 -2.45
CA PHE A 173 3.00 6.43 -1.83
C PHE A 173 2.68 6.47 -0.35
N ALA A 174 3.43 7.27 0.42
CA ALA A 174 3.14 7.58 1.80
C ALA A 174 3.49 9.05 2.08
N CYS A 175 2.64 9.71 2.86
CA CYS A 175 2.82 11.12 3.22
C CYS A 175 2.30 11.39 4.63
N ALA A 176 2.56 12.62 5.12
CA ALA A 176 2.03 13.07 6.38
C ALA A 176 1.43 14.47 6.25
N HIS A 177 0.34 14.69 6.97
CA HIS A 177 -0.35 15.97 7.07
C HIS A 177 -0.40 16.42 8.54
N PRO A 178 -0.57 17.72 8.83
CA PRO A 178 -0.85 18.16 10.20
C PRO A 178 -2.07 17.43 10.77
N TRP A 179 -1.97 16.94 12.01
CA TRP A 179 -3.08 16.27 12.67
C TRP A 179 -4.27 17.20 12.91
N HIS A 180 -3.97 18.41 13.37
CA HIS A 180 -4.96 19.49 13.61
C HIS A 180 -4.34 20.85 13.31
N SER A 181 -5.20 21.87 13.10
CA SER A 181 -4.79 23.22 12.72
C SER A 181 -4.27 24.08 13.87
N ARG A 182 -4.55 23.73 15.14
CA ARG A 182 -4.13 24.54 16.28
C ARG A 182 -2.64 24.34 16.61
N ALA A 183 -1.93 25.41 16.96
CA ALA A 183 -0.49 25.41 17.19
C ALA A 183 0.02 24.37 18.22
N ALA A 184 -0.79 24.04 19.23
CA ALA A 184 -0.45 23.00 20.22
C ALA A 184 -0.29 21.60 19.62
N TYR A 185 -0.78 21.35 18.40
CA TYR A 185 -0.61 20.09 17.66
C TYR A 185 0.56 20.11 16.65
N ALA A 186 1.43 21.12 16.71
CA ALA A 186 2.51 21.30 15.74
C ALA A 186 3.48 20.10 15.63
N TRP A 187 3.51 19.23 16.62
CA TRP A 187 4.36 18.03 16.66
C TRP A 187 3.63 16.74 16.29
N ASP A 188 2.37 16.84 15.89
CA ASP A 188 1.50 15.70 15.60
C ASP A 188 1.16 15.67 14.11
N VAL A 189 1.22 14.48 13.51
CA VAL A 189 0.89 14.28 12.10
C VAL A 189 -0.09 13.15 11.90
N GLU A 190 -0.96 13.29 10.91
CA GLU A 190 -1.70 12.20 10.30
C GLU A 190 -0.87 11.61 9.17
N THR A 191 -0.71 10.29 9.16
CA THR A 191 0.07 9.57 8.17
C THR A 191 -0.81 8.72 7.27
N THR A 192 -0.49 8.74 5.98
CA THR A 192 -1.25 8.04 4.94
C THR A 192 -0.32 7.14 4.14
N VAL A 193 -0.80 5.95 3.78
CA VAL A 193 -0.11 5.04 2.84
C VAL A 193 -1.13 4.38 1.92
N TYR A 194 -0.85 4.41 0.62
CA TYR A 194 -1.57 3.66 -0.40
C TYR A 194 -0.60 2.89 -1.27
N CYS A 195 -0.96 1.64 -1.60
CA CYS A 195 -0.19 0.80 -2.51
C CYS A 195 -1.02 0.49 -3.76
N ALA A 196 -0.38 0.32 -4.89
CA ALA A 196 -1.06 -0.20 -6.07
C ALA A 196 -1.69 -1.57 -5.72
N PRO A 197 -2.90 -1.87 -6.22
CA PRO A 197 -3.61 -3.10 -5.85
C PRO A 197 -2.81 -4.39 -6.08
N ASP A 198 -1.97 -4.39 -7.11
CA ASP A 198 -1.08 -5.49 -7.46
C ASP A 198 0.22 -5.51 -6.65
N ALA A 199 0.55 -4.45 -5.92
CA ALA A 199 1.70 -4.36 -5.01
C ALA A 199 1.34 -4.66 -3.53
N VAL A 200 0.06 -4.83 -3.23
CA VAL A 200 -0.40 -5.17 -1.87
C VAL A 200 0.13 -6.54 -1.45
N GLY A 201 0.66 -6.64 -0.21
CA GLY A 201 1.23 -7.88 0.31
C GLY A 201 2.68 -8.16 -0.09
N GLN A 202 3.31 -7.29 -0.89
CA GLN A 202 4.70 -7.42 -1.34
C GLN A 202 5.72 -6.63 -0.47
N GLY A 203 5.28 -6.09 0.66
CA GLY A 203 6.13 -5.34 1.58
C GLY A 203 6.30 -3.85 1.24
N VAL A 204 5.80 -3.38 0.09
CA VAL A 204 5.91 -1.98 -0.37
C VAL A 204 5.40 -0.99 0.68
N GLY A 205 4.19 -1.23 1.21
CA GLY A 205 3.60 -0.36 2.23
C GLY A 205 4.43 -0.31 3.52
N LYS A 206 5.02 -1.43 3.93
CA LYS A 206 5.90 -1.48 5.10
C LYS A 206 7.17 -0.66 4.88
N ARG A 207 7.82 -0.80 3.72
CA ARG A 207 9.02 -0.03 3.36
C ARG A 207 8.73 1.47 3.33
N LEU A 208 7.69 1.90 2.60
CA LEU A 208 7.25 3.29 2.54
C LEU A 208 7.01 3.87 3.94
N TYR A 209 6.27 3.14 4.75
CA TYR A 209 5.86 3.64 6.06
C TYR A 209 7.01 3.66 7.06
N THR A 210 7.91 2.65 7.02
CA THR A 210 9.15 2.66 7.81
C THR A 210 10.01 3.88 7.48
N ALA A 211 10.21 4.19 6.19
CA ALA A 211 10.95 5.36 5.74
C ALA A 211 10.27 6.66 6.18
N LEU A 212 8.96 6.79 5.96
CA LEU A 212 8.18 7.97 6.39
C LEU A 212 8.35 8.24 7.88
N LEU A 213 8.11 7.23 8.73
CA LEU A 213 8.23 7.36 10.19
C LEU A 213 9.64 7.70 10.62
N SER A 214 10.67 7.19 9.93
CA SER A 214 12.08 7.52 10.20
C SER A 214 12.39 8.98 9.88
N LEU A 215 11.88 9.50 8.76
CA LEU A 215 12.04 10.91 8.40
C LEU A 215 11.30 11.84 9.38
N LEU A 216 10.06 11.50 9.75
CA LEU A 216 9.28 12.26 10.71
C LEU A 216 9.97 12.33 12.09
N ARG A 217 10.58 11.23 12.55
CA ARG A 217 11.41 11.24 13.79
C ARG A 217 12.58 12.20 13.68
N ARG A 218 13.29 12.22 12.54
CA ARG A 218 14.41 13.13 12.31
C ARG A 218 13.99 14.58 12.23
N GLN A 219 12.77 14.85 11.75
CA GLN A 219 12.18 16.19 11.78
C GLN A 219 11.77 16.63 13.19
N GLY A 220 11.61 15.72 14.14
CA GLY A 220 11.23 16.00 15.50
C GLY A 220 9.71 15.93 15.78
N TYR A 221 8.92 15.33 14.86
CA TYR A 221 7.53 15.01 15.15
C TYR A 221 7.43 14.01 16.31
N ARG A 222 6.45 14.21 17.19
CA ARG A 222 6.28 13.44 18.41
C ARG A 222 5.29 12.30 18.26
N ASN A 223 4.20 12.51 17.56
CA ASN A 223 3.17 11.52 17.37
C ASN A 223 2.76 11.41 15.90
N ALA A 224 2.50 10.18 15.47
CA ALA A 224 1.91 9.86 14.19
C ALA A 224 0.56 9.16 14.43
N TYR A 225 -0.45 9.66 13.76
CA TYR A 225 -1.79 9.09 13.76
C TYR A 225 -2.13 8.53 12.39
N ALA A 226 -3.02 7.54 12.35
CA ALA A 226 -3.54 7.01 11.11
C ALA A 226 -5.03 6.64 11.27
N LEU A 227 -5.79 6.91 10.23
CA LEU A 227 -7.21 6.63 10.15
C LEU A 227 -7.44 5.47 9.18
N VAL A 228 -8.04 4.40 9.68
CA VAL A 228 -8.24 3.16 8.91
C VAL A 228 -9.71 2.82 8.87
N THR A 229 -10.27 2.72 7.67
CA THR A 229 -11.64 2.25 7.48
C THR A 229 -11.80 0.84 8.01
N GLY A 230 -12.88 0.59 8.75
CA GLY A 230 -13.17 -0.69 9.37
C GLY A 230 -13.18 -1.86 8.37
N GLY A 231 -12.63 -2.98 8.79
CA GLY A 231 -12.50 -4.17 7.94
C GLY A 231 -11.27 -4.19 7.04
N ASN A 232 -10.44 -3.15 7.01
CA ASN A 232 -9.18 -3.11 6.27
C ASN A 232 -8.07 -3.88 7.01
N LYS A 233 -8.20 -5.22 7.04
CA LYS A 233 -7.26 -6.12 7.73
C LYS A 233 -5.79 -5.95 7.32
N PRO A 234 -5.44 -5.73 6.03
CA PRO A 234 -4.04 -5.47 5.65
C PRO A 234 -3.47 -4.21 6.30
N SER A 235 -4.25 -3.12 6.35
CA SER A 235 -3.83 -1.88 6.99
C SER A 235 -3.70 -2.03 8.51
N ASP A 236 -4.67 -2.70 9.17
CA ASP A 236 -4.58 -3.01 10.60
C ASP A 236 -3.31 -3.82 10.94
N ALA A 237 -2.96 -4.80 10.11
CA ALA A 237 -1.77 -5.62 10.31
C ALA A 237 -0.48 -4.80 10.11
N LEU A 238 -0.47 -3.91 9.13
CA LEU A 238 0.65 -3.00 8.86
C LEU A 238 0.90 -2.07 10.06
N HIS A 239 -0.14 -1.41 10.56
CA HIS A 239 -0.02 -0.49 11.68
C HIS A 239 0.47 -1.20 12.95
N ARG A 240 -0.09 -2.37 13.29
CA ARG A 240 0.42 -3.18 14.42
C ARG A 240 1.89 -3.57 14.26
N ALA A 241 2.29 -3.99 13.06
CA ALA A 241 3.67 -4.40 12.77
C ALA A 241 4.67 -3.24 12.88
N LEU A 242 4.21 -1.99 12.74
CA LEU A 242 5.01 -0.77 12.89
C LEU A 242 4.93 -0.15 14.28
N GLY A 243 4.23 -0.82 15.22
CA GLY A 243 4.15 -0.40 16.62
C GLY A 243 3.03 0.58 16.94
N PHE A 244 2.11 0.85 15.99
CA PHE A 244 0.92 1.63 16.31
C PHE A 244 -0.01 0.88 17.23
N THR A 245 -0.65 1.62 18.12
CA THR A 245 -1.72 1.12 18.99
C THR A 245 -3.06 1.71 18.58
N ARG A 246 -4.09 0.89 18.62
CA ARG A 246 -5.47 1.34 18.38
C ARG A 246 -5.98 2.04 19.61
N PHE A 247 -6.47 3.28 19.48
CA PHE A 247 -6.97 4.06 20.62
C PHE A 247 -8.41 4.53 20.49
N GLY A 248 -9.03 4.39 19.32
CA GLY A 248 -10.43 4.80 19.13
C GLY A 248 -11.09 4.14 17.94
N VAL A 249 -12.43 4.18 17.93
CA VAL A 249 -13.26 3.79 16.78
C VAL A 249 -14.50 4.66 16.74
N GLU A 250 -14.72 5.30 15.62
CA GLU A 250 -16.01 5.90 15.29
C GLU A 250 -16.87 4.86 14.57
N LYS A 251 -18.04 4.59 15.15
CA LYS A 251 -18.97 3.61 14.61
C LYS A 251 -19.88 4.22 13.56
N ARG A 252 -19.95 3.57 12.39
CA ARG A 252 -20.85 3.97 11.29
C ARG A 252 -20.74 5.46 10.96
N THR A 253 -19.51 5.97 10.85
CA THR A 253 -19.24 7.39 10.62
C THR A 253 -19.14 7.75 9.14
N GLY A 254 -18.83 6.80 8.27
CA GLY A 254 -18.79 6.98 6.82
C GLY A 254 -19.79 6.09 6.10
N TYR A 255 -20.43 6.60 5.03
CA TYR A 255 -21.31 5.80 4.18
C TYR A 255 -20.76 5.74 2.78
N LYS A 256 -20.46 4.54 2.25
CA LYS A 256 -19.93 4.38 0.90
C LYS A 256 -20.33 3.03 0.32
N PHE A 257 -20.65 2.99 -0.97
CA PHE A 257 -21.06 1.77 -1.68
C PHE A 257 -22.19 1.01 -0.98
N GLY A 258 -23.21 1.72 -0.48
CA GLY A 258 -24.38 1.13 0.12
C GLY A 258 -24.18 0.61 1.54
N GLN A 259 -23.08 0.92 2.21
CA GLN A 259 -22.78 0.44 3.55
C GLN A 259 -22.24 1.52 4.47
N TRP A 260 -22.60 1.44 5.75
CA TRP A 260 -22.01 2.23 6.82
C TRP A 260 -20.69 1.61 7.25
N LEU A 261 -19.67 2.45 7.39
CA LEU A 261 -18.30 2.07 7.68
C LEU A 261 -17.85 2.68 9.01
N ASP A 262 -17.12 1.90 9.78
CA ASP A 262 -16.42 2.39 10.96
C ASP A 262 -15.10 3.06 10.55
N LEU A 263 -14.60 3.97 11.37
CA LEU A 263 -13.27 4.54 11.25
C LEU A 263 -12.46 4.20 12.51
N THR A 264 -11.31 3.58 12.33
CA THR A 264 -10.42 3.18 13.42
C THR A 264 -9.24 4.14 13.50
N TYR A 265 -8.95 4.61 14.70
CA TYR A 265 -7.83 5.49 15.02
C TYR A 265 -6.65 4.68 15.56
N TRP A 266 -5.50 4.87 14.92
CA TRP A 266 -4.21 4.30 15.31
C TRP A 266 -3.25 5.41 15.69
N GLY A 267 -2.46 5.23 16.76
CA GLY A 267 -1.46 6.19 17.23
C GLY A 267 -0.11 5.54 17.50
N LEU A 268 0.95 6.25 17.17
CA LEU A 268 2.32 5.86 17.45
C LEU A 268 3.08 7.06 18.02
N GLN A 269 3.67 6.89 19.18
CA GLN A 269 4.63 7.86 19.72
C GLN A 269 5.97 7.69 18.99
N LEU A 270 6.36 8.68 18.20
CA LEU A 270 7.60 8.67 17.41
C LEU A 270 8.81 8.94 18.27
N VAL A 271 8.71 9.98 19.12
CA VAL A 271 9.77 10.41 20.02
C VAL A 271 9.20 10.50 21.44
N PRO A 272 9.60 9.60 22.34
CA PRO A 272 9.15 9.64 23.73
C PRO A 272 9.77 10.84 24.48
N GLY A 273 9.10 11.28 25.54
CA GLY A 273 9.60 12.32 26.43
C GLY A 273 8.51 13.31 26.84
N SER A 274 8.69 13.96 28.00
CA SER A 274 7.76 14.90 28.62
C SER A 274 8.29 16.33 28.71
N GLY A 275 9.51 16.58 28.22
CA GLY A 275 10.10 17.93 28.24
C GLY A 275 9.54 18.83 27.11
N GLU A 276 9.89 20.11 27.17
CA GLU A 276 9.55 21.05 26.11
C GLU A 276 10.11 20.59 24.78
N PRO A 277 9.28 20.43 23.74
CA PRO A 277 9.75 19.93 22.45
C PRO A 277 10.49 21.02 21.66
N ALA A 278 11.60 20.67 21.03
CA ALA A 278 12.21 21.54 20.04
C ALA A 278 11.26 21.76 18.83
N PRO A 279 11.34 22.89 18.14
CA PRO A 279 10.58 23.11 16.92
C PRO A 279 10.83 22.01 15.88
N VAL A 280 9.76 21.61 15.17
CA VAL A 280 9.87 20.63 14.08
C VAL A 280 10.74 21.21 12.96
N ARG A 281 11.71 20.43 12.49
CA ARG A 281 12.55 20.75 11.33
C ARG A 281 11.75 20.50 10.05
N LYS A 282 11.35 21.55 9.36
CA LYS A 282 10.57 21.42 8.11
C LYS A 282 11.36 20.73 7.00
N HIS A 283 12.67 20.89 6.97
CA HIS A 283 13.53 20.34 5.93
C HIS A 283 14.65 19.50 6.55
N LEU A 284 14.89 18.34 5.97
CA LEU A 284 16.05 17.49 6.21
C LEU A 284 17.05 17.71 5.06
N THR A 285 18.33 17.43 5.30
CA THR A 285 19.32 17.47 4.24
C THR A 285 19.15 16.29 3.28
N ASP A 286 19.65 16.42 2.05
CA ASP A 286 19.62 15.33 1.07
C ASP A 286 20.35 14.08 1.57
N GLU A 287 21.41 14.25 2.37
CA GLU A 287 22.14 13.16 2.99
C GLU A 287 21.29 12.42 4.02
N GLU A 288 20.58 13.15 4.90
CA GLU A 288 19.66 12.56 5.88
C GLU A 288 18.53 11.78 5.20
N ILE A 289 17.98 12.35 4.12
CA ILE A 289 16.91 11.69 3.33
C ILE A 289 17.46 10.43 2.67
N ARG A 290 18.59 10.54 1.97
CA ARG A 290 19.21 9.39 1.28
C ARG A 290 19.52 8.26 2.24
N ALA A 291 20.14 8.56 3.39
CA ALA A 291 20.47 7.57 4.41
C ALA A 291 19.25 6.80 4.93
N VAL A 292 18.05 7.42 4.96
CA VAL A 292 16.81 6.73 5.34
C VAL A 292 16.27 5.89 4.19
N LEU A 293 16.24 6.43 2.96
CA LEU A 293 15.62 5.76 1.81
C LEU A 293 16.40 4.53 1.34
N GLU A 294 17.73 4.53 1.47
CA GLU A 294 18.61 3.41 1.11
C GLU A 294 18.51 2.24 2.12
N ASN A 295 18.13 2.53 3.38
CA ASN A 295 18.05 1.53 4.46
C ASN A 295 16.62 1.07 4.75
N ALA A 296 15.63 1.42 3.95
CA ALA A 296 14.20 1.14 4.18
C ALA A 296 13.66 -0.11 3.44
#